data_3404df16547e195ccddabc707a519862
#
_entry.id   3404df16547e195ccddabc707a519862
#
_cell.length_a   1.000
_cell.length_b   1.000
_cell.length_c   1.000
_cell.angle_alpha   90.00
_cell.angle_beta   90.00
_cell.angle_gamma   90.00
#
_symmetry.space_group_name_H-M   'P 1'
#
loop_
_entity.id
_entity.type
_entity.pdbx_description
1 polymer ?
#
loop_
_entity_poly.entity_id
_entity_poly.type
_entity_poly.pdbx_seq_one_letter_code
_entity_poly.pdbx_strand_id
1 'polypeptide(L)'
;MNSKLSLFALMLFLSIGASAQKMGQCASHEYLKYLDAKNPGIEAYVKNLPNQVKNDKKTRAQVITVPVVFHIVYNSAAENLTDDYITAQIDLLNKSYLRQNADTSSLRAEFFPYVGPAKVQFMLAQIIRKSTTVTKFNYIVDFWGNNEADFVKQTALGGSDAISPSTKLNVWICDLGDNTGSDGLLGFAYPPSGLPNWGGMQFPTGNLEGVVLDYLAVGGTAKLPKGNLQYGVKGKTAVHEIGHYLGLRHIWGDDDGACQGQQGFEDDGISDTPHQADASNFNCNKNTNSCNQGAGDLKDMVENYMDYSSETCQNSFTKGQVALMESVLNNQRLLVRIPTKIEDYDLTANVSIYPNPSDQMVHVSIMNLEFTTAEVMLINNVGQVLHKRNLSKNTASTDINVQDLPNGIYFMKLVIDNEYVYNQKVMVQK
;
A
#
# COMPACT_ATOMS: atom_id res chain seq x y z
N MET A 1 -67.13 17.37 38.72
CA MET A 1 -66.07 18.35 38.39
C MET A 1 -64.76 17.56 38.27
N ASN A 2 -64.43 17.12 37.10
CA ASN A 2 -63.21 16.34 36.84
C ASN A 2 -62.38 17.13 35.85
N SER A 3 -61.28 17.71 36.31
CA SER A 3 -60.27 18.38 35.45
C SER A 3 -59.32 17.34 34.88
N LYS A 4 -59.33 17.15 33.56
CA LYS A 4 -58.33 16.37 32.84
C LYS A 4 -57.11 17.25 32.57
N LEU A 5 -56.00 16.95 33.20
CA LEU A 5 -54.68 17.51 32.89
C LEU A 5 -54.15 16.82 31.63
N SER A 6 -54.07 17.54 30.53
CA SER A 6 -53.40 17.06 29.32
C SER A 6 -51.90 17.35 29.44
N LEU A 7 -51.10 16.31 29.54
CA LEU A 7 -49.62 16.37 29.45
C LEU A 7 -49.23 16.47 27.98
N PHE A 8 -48.80 17.64 27.53
CA PHE A 8 -48.15 17.85 26.22
C PHE A 8 -46.68 17.47 26.39
N ALA A 9 -46.31 16.28 25.90
CA ALA A 9 -44.91 15.89 25.74
C ALA A 9 -44.33 16.63 24.54
N LEU A 10 -43.49 17.64 24.80
CA LEU A 10 -42.72 18.35 23.81
C LEU A 10 -41.54 17.41 23.39
N MET A 11 -41.68 16.68 22.28
CA MET A 11 -40.57 15.98 21.66
C MET A 11 -39.67 17.02 20.99
N LEU A 12 -38.55 17.31 21.65
CA LEU A 12 -37.46 18.08 21.07
C LEU A 12 -36.76 17.17 20.05
N PHE A 13 -37.12 17.30 18.78
CA PHE A 13 -36.31 16.74 17.70
C PHE A 13 -34.99 17.54 17.63
N LEU A 14 -33.97 17.02 18.30
CA LEU A 14 -32.59 17.37 17.94
C LEU A 14 -32.35 16.81 16.54
N SER A 15 -32.52 17.68 15.53
CA SER A 15 -31.95 17.45 14.23
C SER A 15 -30.43 17.50 14.39
N ILE A 16 -29.81 16.33 14.64
CA ILE A 16 -28.40 16.15 14.35
C ILE A 16 -28.34 16.30 12.82
N GLY A 17 -27.99 17.47 12.35
CA GLY A 17 -27.59 17.69 10.99
C GLY A 17 -26.36 16.79 10.76
N ALA A 18 -26.58 15.59 10.21
CA ALA A 18 -25.51 14.88 9.55
C ALA A 18 -25.10 15.82 8.41
N SER A 19 -24.06 16.61 8.62
CA SER A 19 -23.30 17.19 7.52
C SER A 19 -22.82 15.99 6.74
N ALA A 20 -23.45 15.70 5.61
CA ALA A 20 -22.87 14.79 4.63
C ALA A 20 -21.55 15.45 4.25
N GLN A 21 -20.47 14.96 4.84
CA GLN A 21 -19.13 15.39 4.55
C GLN A 21 -18.94 15.09 3.06
N LYS A 22 -18.74 16.14 2.27
CA LYS A 22 -18.57 16.01 0.83
C LYS A 22 -17.31 15.21 0.63
N MET A 23 -17.43 13.93 0.25
CA MET A 23 -16.27 13.11 -0.03
C MET A 23 -15.37 13.81 -1.04
N GLY A 24 -14.09 13.91 -0.74
CA GLY A 24 -13.08 14.52 -1.58
C GLY A 24 -12.64 13.57 -2.70
N GLN A 25 -11.48 13.83 -3.29
CA GLN A 25 -10.86 13.00 -4.34
C GLN A 25 -10.53 11.58 -3.86
N CYS A 26 -10.29 11.38 -2.58
CA CYS A 26 -9.84 10.15 -1.94
C CYS A 26 -10.73 9.83 -0.74
N ALA A 27 -11.02 8.55 -0.54
CA ALA A 27 -11.79 8.05 0.60
C ALA A 27 -10.93 7.22 1.58
N SER A 28 -9.61 7.32 1.52
CA SER A 28 -8.71 6.50 2.35
C SER A 28 -8.85 6.81 3.83
N HIS A 29 -9.11 8.06 4.21
CA HIS A 29 -9.33 8.45 5.59
C HIS A 29 -10.64 7.86 6.15
N GLU A 30 -11.74 7.97 5.42
CA GLU A 30 -13.03 7.38 5.79
C GLU A 30 -12.94 5.86 5.86
N TYR A 31 -12.17 5.27 4.94
CA TYR A 31 -11.91 3.83 4.94
C TYR A 31 -11.10 3.40 6.17
N LEU A 32 -10.09 4.17 6.56
CA LEU A 32 -9.33 3.96 7.79
C LEU A 32 -10.23 4.02 9.03
N LYS A 33 -11.11 5.02 9.14
CA LYS A 33 -12.10 5.13 10.22
C LYS A 33 -13.06 3.94 10.27
N TYR A 34 -13.52 3.47 9.09
CA TYR A 34 -14.34 2.26 9.01
C TYR A 34 -13.60 1.04 9.54
N LEU A 35 -12.35 0.84 9.11
CA LEU A 35 -11.53 -0.28 9.59
C LEU A 35 -11.30 -0.20 11.10
N ASP A 36 -11.04 1.00 11.63
CA ASP A 36 -10.86 1.23 13.07
C ASP A 36 -12.13 0.93 13.87
N ALA A 37 -13.31 1.30 13.36
CA ALA A 37 -14.59 0.97 13.98
C ALA A 37 -14.84 -0.54 14.05
N LYS A 38 -14.34 -1.32 13.09
CA LYS A 38 -14.41 -2.79 13.09
C LYS A 38 -13.32 -3.43 13.95
N ASN A 39 -12.16 -2.80 14.00
CA ASN A 39 -10.97 -3.28 14.67
C ASN A 39 -10.26 -2.10 15.35
N PRO A 40 -10.68 -1.74 16.59
CA PRO A 40 -10.14 -0.56 17.29
C PRO A 40 -8.63 -0.59 17.47
N GLY A 41 -7.98 0.53 17.13
CA GLY A 41 -6.53 0.74 17.24
C GLY A 41 -5.79 0.84 15.90
N ILE A 42 -6.47 0.58 14.76
CA ILE A 42 -5.89 0.72 13.42
C ILE A 42 -5.50 2.18 13.15
N GLU A 43 -6.42 3.09 13.41
CA GLU A 43 -6.17 4.52 13.19
C GLU A 43 -5.00 5.01 14.05
N ALA A 44 -5.01 4.68 15.33
CA ALA A 44 -3.93 5.02 16.25
C ALA A 44 -2.56 4.45 15.81
N TYR A 45 -2.59 3.24 15.23
CA TYR A 45 -1.38 2.64 14.69
C TYR A 45 -0.85 3.38 13.46
N VAL A 46 -1.71 3.66 12.48
CA VAL A 46 -1.32 4.41 11.27
C VAL A 46 -0.78 5.79 11.66
N LYS A 47 -1.44 6.49 12.58
CA LYS A 47 -0.97 7.77 13.15
C LYS A 47 0.41 7.67 13.83
N ASN A 48 0.76 6.51 14.37
CA ASN A 48 2.06 6.31 15.05
C ASN A 48 3.18 5.80 14.13
N LEU A 49 2.90 5.44 12.89
CA LEU A 49 3.91 4.95 11.93
C LEU A 49 5.12 5.91 11.78
N PRO A 50 4.94 7.25 11.68
CA PRO A 50 6.06 8.18 11.58
C PRO A 50 7.04 8.11 12.76
N ASN A 51 6.54 7.82 13.98
CA ASN A 51 7.39 7.67 15.15
C ASN A 51 8.24 6.39 15.13
N GLN A 52 7.78 5.35 14.46
CA GLN A 52 8.53 4.10 14.30
C GLN A 52 9.73 4.29 13.37
N VAL A 53 9.60 5.13 12.33
CA VAL A 53 10.69 5.43 11.37
C VAL A 53 11.86 6.11 12.06
N LYS A 54 11.63 7.00 13.03
CA LYS A 54 12.69 7.68 13.78
C LYS A 54 13.66 6.71 14.46
N ASN A 55 13.21 5.48 14.72
CA ASN A 55 13.99 4.42 15.37
C ASN A 55 14.55 3.39 14.38
N ASP A 56 14.16 3.45 13.11
CA ASP A 56 14.60 2.51 12.08
C ASP A 56 15.96 2.95 11.50
N LYS A 57 17.03 2.26 11.90
CA LYS A 57 18.40 2.50 11.42
C LYS A 57 18.71 1.81 10.08
N LYS A 58 17.73 1.13 9.47
CA LYS A 58 17.93 0.37 8.24
C LYS A 58 17.70 1.23 6.99
N THR A 59 18.48 2.28 6.80
CA THR A 59 18.52 2.99 5.51
C THR A 59 19.20 2.10 4.47
N ARG A 60 18.41 1.45 3.63
CA ARG A 60 18.95 0.68 2.50
C ARG A 60 19.29 1.61 1.34
N ALA A 61 20.47 1.43 0.75
CA ALA A 61 20.91 2.22 -0.41
C ALA A 61 20.21 1.80 -1.73
N GLN A 62 19.44 0.72 -1.74
CA GLN A 62 18.95 0.05 -2.94
C GLN A 62 17.48 0.42 -3.23
N VAL A 63 17.14 0.55 -4.53
CA VAL A 63 15.77 0.76 -5.00
C VAL A 63 14.94 -0.51 -4.76
N ILE A 64 13.78 -0.35 -4.12
CA ILE A 64 12.81 -1.41 -3.88
C ILE A 64 11.89 -1.50 -5.11
N THR A 65 11.78 -2.68 -5.72
CA THR A 65 10.85 -2.91 -6.83
C THR A 65 9.57 -3.58 -6.33
N VAL A 66 8.44 -2.91 -6.47
CA VAL A 66 7.11 -3.39 -6.10
C VAL A 66 6.41 -3.98 -7.32
N PRO A 67 6.09 -5.29 -7.33
CA PRO A 67 5.31 -5.90 -8.39
C PRO A 67 3.83 -5.50 -8.26
N VAL A 68 3.21 -5.05 -9.35
CA VAL A 68 1.84 -4.56 -9.37
C VAL A 68 0.96 -5.44 -10.25
N VAL A 69 -0.20 -5.84 -9.73
CA VAL A 69 -1.28 -6.49 -10.48
C VAL A 69 -2.40 -5.48 -10.67
N PHE A 70 -2.78 -5.22 -11.91
CA PHE A 70 -3.94 -4.39 -12.23
C PHE A 70 -5.15 -5.26 -12.55
N HIS A 71 -6.27 -5.00 -11.87
CA HIS A 71 -7.56 -5.62 -12.10
C HIS A 71 -8.47 -4.60 -12.78
N ILE A 72 -8.71 -4.73 -14.08
CA ILE A 72 -9.64 -3.90 -14.84
C ILE A 72 -11.01 -4.56 -14.75
N VAL A 73 -11.88 -4.04 -13.87
CA VAL A 73 -13.24 -4.51 -13.67
C VAL A 73 -14.17 -3.58 -14.43
N TYR A 74 -14.80 -4.08 -15.49
CA TYR A 74 -15.50 -3.23 -16.46
C TYR A 74 -16.90 -3.75 -16.80
N ASN A 75 -17.85 -2.84 -16.90
CA ASN A 75 -19.20 -3.07 -17.43
C ASN A 75 -19.30 -2.64 -18.90
N SER A 76 -18.59 -1.59 -19.29
CA SER A 76 -18.63 -1.03 -20.63
C SER A 76 -17.27 -1.11 -21.35
N ALA A 77 -17.27 -0.90 -22.66
CA ALA A 77 -16.03 -0.84 -23.45
C ALA A 77 -15.14 0.34 -23.07
N ALA A 78 -15.70 1.43 -22.56
CA ALA A 78 -14.95 2.61 -22.13
C ALA A 78 -14.13 2.34 -20.87
N GLU A 79 -14.65 1.55 -19.95
CA GLU A 79 -13.98 1.14 -18.72
C GLU A 79 -12.90 0.07 -18.95
N ASN A 80 -13.00 -0.71 -20.06
CA ASN A 80 -12.02 -1.73 -20.40
C ASN A 80 -10.75 -1.11 -20.99
N LEU A 81 -10.01 -0.41 -20.15
CA LEU A 81 -8.79 0.32 -20.53
C LEU A 81 -7.79 -0.61 -21.20
N THR A 82 -7.20 -0.16 -22.31
CA THR A 82 -6.15 -0.92 -23.01
C THR A 82 -4.83 -0.91 -22.25
N ASP A 83 -3.93 -1.85 -22.53
CA ASP A 83 -2.66 -2.05 -21.80
C ASP A 83 -1.75 -0.82 -21.83
N ASP A 84 -1.89 0.05 -22.82
CA ASP A 84 -1.12 1.26 -22.92
C ASP A 84 -1.48 2.33 -21.88
N TYR A 85 -2.74 2.34 -21.35
CA TYR A 85 -3.08 3.15 -20.17
C TYR A 85 -2.35 2.64 -18.93
N ILE A 86 -2.29 1.32 -18.75
CA ILE A 86 -1.62 0.68 -17.62
C ILE A 86 -0.09 0.91 -17.71
N THR A 87 0.48 0.78 -18.91
CA THR A 87 1.90 1.07 -19.14
C THR A 87 2.23 2.52 -18.84
N ALA A 88 1.38 3.45 -19.28
CA ALA A 88 1.54 4.87 -18.98
C ALA A 88 1.40 5.18 -17.47
N GLN A 89 0.51 4.47 -16.76
CA GLN A 89 0.36 4.60 -15.31
C GLN A 89 1.62 4.12 -14.57
N ILE A 90 2.19 2.99 -14.94
CA ILE A 90 3.45 2.48 -14.35
C ILE A 90 4.61 3.46 -14.62
N ASP A 91 4.71 4.02 -15.82
CA ASP A 91 5.73 5.03 -16.15
C ASP A 91 5.57 6.29 -15.28
N LEU A 92 4.32 6.77 -15.12
CA LEU A 92 4.02 7.91 -14.27
C LEU A 92 4.35 7.65 -12.79
N LEU A 93 3.97 6.49 -12.26
CA LEU A 93 4.32 6.07 -10.90
C LEU A 93 5.84 6.10 -10.69
N ASN A 94 6.60 5.47 -11.58
CA ASN A 94 8.05 5.43 -11.49
C ASN A 94 8.68 6.83 -11.55
N LYS A 95 8.23 7.67 -12.49
CA LYS A 95 8.71 9.06 -12.59
C LYS A 95 8.40 9.86 -11.33
N SER A 96 7.20 9.71 -10.77
CA SER A 96 6.76 10.45 -9.57
C SER A 96 7.54 10.03 -8.33
N TYR A 97 7.64 8.73 -8.05
CA TYR A 97 8.34 8.22 -6.86
C TYR A 97 9.85 8.43 -6.95
N LEU A 98 10.46 8.22 -8.10
CA LEU A 98 11.89 8.48 -8.32
C LEU A 98 12.21 9.98 -8.54
N ARG A 99 11.20 10.85 -8.47
CA ARG A 99 11.31 12.30 -8.70
C ARG A 99 11.96 12.65 -10.05
N GLN A 100 11.56 11.93 -11.10
CA GLN A 100 12.02 12.10 -12.48
C GLN A 100 10.95 12.73 -13.39
N ASN A 101 9.83 13.13 -12.83
CA ASN A 101 8.75 13.85 -13.52
C ASN A 101 9.21 15.26 -13.91
N ALA A 102 8.88 15.68 -15.13
CA ALA A 102 9.35 16.97 -15.69
C ALA A 102 8.82 18.19 -14.89
N ASP A 103 7.66 18.08 -14.27
CA ASP A 103 7.02 19.15 -13.49
C ASP A 103 7.63 19.38 -12.10
N THR A 104 8.64 18.59 -11.68
CA THR A 104 9.47 18.91 -10.51
C THR A 104 10.14 20.28 -10.61
N SER A 105 10.33 20.79 -11.83
CA SER A 105 10.85 22.14 -12.08
C SER A 105 9.91 23.27 -11.63
N SER A 106 8.60 22.97 -11.42
CA SER A 106 7.61 23.94 -10.94
C SER A 106 7.49 24.01 -9.43
N LEU A 107 8.25 23.18 -8.68
CA LEU A 107 8.31 23.21 -7.23
C LEU A 107 8.83 24.55 -6.74
N ARG A 108 8.23 25.11 -5.70
CA ARG A 108 8.72 26.34 -5.03
C ARG A 108 10.08 26.09 -4.38
N ALA A 109 10.96 27.10 -4.49
CA ALA A 109 12.33 27.01 -3.99
C ALA A 109 12.42 26.75 -2.46
N GLU A 110 11.45 27.24 -1.72
CA GLU A 110 11.35 27.05 -0.25
C GLU A 110 11.26 25.56 0.13
N PHE A 111 10.74 24.69 -0.77
CA PHE A 111 10.62 23.26 -0.52
C PHE A 111 11.80 22.41 -1.02
N PHE A 112 12.75 22.97 -1.76
CA PHE A 112 13.91 22.21 -2.24
C PHE A 112 14.69 21.46 -1.15
N PRO A 113 14.88 22.02 0.07
CA PRO A 113 15.56 21.30 1.14
C PRO A 113 14.82 20.08 1.66
N TYR A 114 13.49 20.05 1.51
CA TYR A 114 12.61 19.08 2.14
C TYR A 114 12.24 17.89 1.25
N VAL A 115 12.31 18.03 -0.07
CA VAL A 115 11.89 16.98 -1.01
C VAL A 115 13.04 16.05 -1.42
N GLY A 116 12.67 14.83 -1.82
CA GLY A 116 13.64 13.85 -2.30
C GLY A 116 12.98 12.73 -3.10
N PRO A 117 13.76 11.94 -3.88
CA PRO A 117 13.25 10.74 -4.53
C PRO A 117 13.01 9.63 -3.51
N ALA A 118 11.93 8.90 -3.65
CA ALA A 118 11.78 7.61 -3.00
C ALA A 118 12.61 6.56 -3.75
N LYS A 119 13.20 5.63 -2.99
CA LYS A 119 13.90 4.48 -3.57
C LYS A 119 12.91 3.34 -3.87
N VAL A 120 11.81 3.66 -4.51
CA VAL A 120 10.72 2.75 -4.84
C VAL A 120 10.40 2.86 -6.32
N GLN A 121 10.32 1.73 -6.98
CA GLN A 121 9.85 1.62 -8.36
C GLN A 121 8.80 0.53 -8.49
N PHE A 122 7.95 0.63 -9.49
CA PHE A 122 6.84 -0.28 -9.74
C PHE A 122 7.09 -1.06 -11.03
N MET A 123 6.78 -2.36 -10.99
CA MET A 123 6.88 -3.23 -12.16
C MET A 123 5.53 -3.88 -12.41
N LEU A 124 5.06 -3.79 -13.65
CA LEU A 124 3.86 -4.49 -14.07
C LEU A 124 4.06 -6.01 -13.98
N ALA A 125 3.36 -6.66 -13.05
CA ALA A 125 3.39 -8.11 -12.89
C ALA A 125 2.30 -8.80 -13.71
N GLN A 126 1.09 -8.23 -13.75
CA GLN A 126 -0.05 -8.82 -14.44
C GLN A 126 -1.15 -7.78 -14.68
N ILE A 127 -1.93 -7.97 -15.77
CA ILE A 127 -3.21 -7.31 -16.02
C ILE A 127 -4.29 -8.38 -16.04
N ILE A 128 -5.33 -8.20 -15.24
CA ILE A 128 -6.52 -9.04 -15.17
C ILE A 128 -7.70 -8.21 -15.69
N ARG A 129 -8.46 -8.77 -16.63
CA ARG A 129 -9.64 -8.14 -17.18
C ARG A 129 -10.87 -8.92 -16.76
N LYS A 130 -11.77 -8.26 -16.02
CA LYS A 130 -12.99 -8.87 -15.49
C LYS A 130 -14.20 -8.11 -15.98
N SER A 131 -14.98 -8.70 -16.86
CA SER A 131 -16.31 -8.17 -17.20
C SER A 131 -17.28 -8.37 -16.03
N THR A 132 -18.12 -7.37 -15.78
CA THR A 132 -19.12 -7.39 -14.72
C THR A 132 -20.47 -6.88 -15.21
N THR A 133 -21.52 -7.20 -14.50
CA THR A 133 -22.86 -6.60 -14.66
C THR A 133 -23.08 -5.41 -13.72
N VAL A 134 -22.16 -5.17 -12.80
CA VAL A 134 -22.17 -4.00 -11.89
C VAL A 134 -21.82 -2.78 -12.74
N THR A 135 -22.72 -1.80 -12.79
CA THR A 135 -22.54 -0.59 -13.60
C THR A 135 -21.65 0.44 -12.91
N LYS A 136 -21.65 0.45 -11.58
CA LYS A 136 -20.84 1.35 -10.76
C LYS A 136 -20.55 0.71 -9.41
N PHE A 137 -19.31 0.76 -8.94
CA PHE A 137 -18.91 0.34 -7.60
C PHE A 137 -18.94 1.57 -6.69
N ASN A 138 -19.95 1.63 -5.82
CA ASN A 138 -20.11 2.75 -4.91
C ASN A 138 -19.26 2.55 -3.66
N TYR A 139 -18.59 3.61 -3.24
CA TYR A 139 -17.96 3.67 -1.94
C TYR A 139 -19.07 3.92 -0.90
N ILE A 140 -19.67 2.86 -0.40
CA ILE A 140 -20.64 2.92 0.69
C ILE A 140 -20.02 2.24 1.89
N VAL A 141 -19.75 3.05 2.91
CA VAL A 141 -19.30 2.58 4.22
C VAL A 141 -20.21 3.23 5.23
N ASP A 142 -21.12 2.48 5.81
CA ASP A 142 -22.11 3.02 6.73
C ASP A 142 -21.88 2.58 8.19
N PHE A 143 -22.52 3.28 9.11
CA PHE A 143 -22.49 2.99 10.54
C PHE A 143 -23.03 1.58 10.88
N TRP A 144 -23.91 1.03 10.03
CA TRP A 144 -24.52 -0.28 10.21
C TRP A 144 -23.60 -1.42 9.77
N GLY A 145 -22.47 -1.10 9.17
CA GLY A 145 -21.45 -2.04 8.78
C GLY A 145 -21.59 -2.58 7.37
N ASN A 146 -22.40 -1.95 6.52
CA ASN A 146 -22.36 -2.18 5.10
C ASN A 146 -21.05 -1.62 4.56
N ASN A 147 -20.32 -2.44 3.81
CA ASN A 147 -19.09 -2.02 3.14
C ASN A 147 -19.16 -2.50 1.69
N GLU A 148 -19.69 -1.65 0.82
CA GLU A 148 -19.70 -1.91 -0.62
C GLU A 148 -18.38 -1.49 -1.28
N ALA A 149 -17.55 -0.71 -0.60
CA ALA A 149 -16.24 -0.27 -1.10
C ALA A 149 -15.34 -1.46 -1.49
N ASP A 150 -15.47 -2.60 -0.82
CA ASP A 150 -14.70 -3.81 -1.08
C ASP A 150 -15.35 -4.76 -2.10
N PHE A 151 -16.51 -4.44 -2.68
CA PHE A 151 -17.17 -5.32 -3.64
C PHE A 151 -16.34 -5.50 -4.91
N VAL A 152 -15.68 -4.46 -5.37
CA VAL A 152 -14.76 -4.52 -6.53
C VAL A 152 -13.60 -5.50 -6.33
N LYS A 153 -13.25 -5.77 -5.07
CA LYS A 153 -12.16 -6.68 -4.68
C LYS A 153 -12.61 -8.15 -4.55
N GLN A 154 -13.86 -8.46 -4.88
CA GLN A 154 -14.46 -9.78 -4.65
C GLN A 154 -15.20 -10.28 -5.89
N THR A 155 -14.74 -11.39 -6.45
CA THR A 155 -15.36 -12.01 -7.63
C THR A 155 -16.83 -12.37 -7.39
N ALA A 156 -17.16 -12.81 -6.19
CA ALA A 156 -18.54 -13.18 -5.82
C ALA A 156 -19.52 -12.00 -5.83
N LEU A 157 -19.01 -10.76 -5.71
CA LEU A 157 -19.78 -9.51 -5.70
C LEU A 157 -19.63 -8.69 -6.99
N GLY A 158 -19.17 -9.34 -8.06
CA GLY A 158 -19.01 -8.72 -9.38
C GLY A 158 -17.63 -8.09 -9.63
N GLY A 159 -16.75 -8.13 -8.65
CA GLY A 159 -15.38 -7.64 -8.74
C GLY A 159 -14.37 -8.70 -9.17
N SER A 160 -13.14 -8.59 -8.68
CA SER A 160 -12.02 -9.49 -8.98
C SER A 160 -11.19 -9.74 -7.74
N ASP A 161 -10.97 -11.01 -7.39
CA ASP A 161 -10.18 -11.39 -6.21
C ASP A 161 -8.71 -11.00 -6.37
N ALA A 162 -8.07 -10.62 -5.26
CA ALA A 162 -6.66 -10.25 -5.24
C ALA A 162 -5.73 -11.42 -5.64
N ILE A 163 -4.64 -11.11 -6.29
CA ILE A 163 -3.59 -12.07 -6.67
C ILE A 163 -2.38 -11.87 -5.77
N SER A 164 -2.09 -12.88 -4.93
CA SER A 164 -0.92 -12.89 -4.03
C SER A 164 -0.73 -11.55 -3.28
N PRO A 165 -1.73 -11.06 -2.53
CA PRO A 165 -1.69 -9.72 -1.94
C PRO A 165 -0.57 -9.53 -0.91
N SER A 166 -0.05 -10.62 -0.34
CA SER A 166 1.12 -10.58 0.54
C SER A 166 2.42 -10.24 -0.19
N THR A 167 2.53 -10.47 -1.49
CA THR A 167 3.76 -10.30 -2.28
C THR A 167 3.62 -9.33 -3.44
N LYS A 168 2.42 -8.85 -3.74
CA LYS A 168 2.12 -7.95 -4.85
C LYS A 168 1.14 -6.87 -4.42
N LEU A 169 1.36 -5.66 -4.88
CA LEU A 169 0.36 -4.61 -4.82
C LEU A 169 -0.75 -4.92 -5.83
N ASN A 170 -2.00 -5.05 -5.35
CA ASN A 170 -3.17 -5.17 -6.21
C ASN A 170 -3.82 -3.80 -6.38
N VAL A 171 -4.12 -3.44 -7.62
CA VAL A 171 -4.78 -2.18 -7.99
C VAL A 171 -6.03 -2.52 -8.79
N TRP A 172 -7.20 -2.19 -8.25
CA TRP A 172 -8.48 -2.35 -8.94
C TRP A 172 -8.86 -1.06 -9.64
N ILE A 173 -9.32 -1.19 -10.87
CA ILE A 173 -9.78 -0.10 -11.73
C ILE A 173 -11.23 -0.40 -12.10
N CYS A 174 -12.13 0.53 -11.81
CA CYS A 174 -13.56 0.39 -12.08
C CYS A 174 -14.23 1.75 -12.30
N ASP A 175 -15.49 1.78 -12.66
CA ASP A 175 -16.34 2.97 -12.51
C ASP A 175 -16.67 3.11 -11.03
N LEU A 176 -16.08 4.11 -10.37
CA LEU A 176 -16.14 4.31 -8.92
C LEU A 176 -17.06 5.48 -8.58
N GLY A 177 -18.06 5.23 -7.76
CA GLY A 177 -18.95 6.25 -7.21
C GLY A 177 -18.64 6.58 -5.75
N ASP A 178 -19.05 7.75 -5.30
CA ASP A 178 -19.04 8.11 -3.89
C ASP A 178 -20.25 7.47 -3.16
N ASN A 179 -20.38 7.73 -1.83
CA ASN A 179 -21.48 7.23 -1.01
C ASN A 179 -22.86 7.79 -1.40
N THR A 180 -22.93 8.78 -2.29
CA THR A 180 -24.17 9.32 -2.86
C THR A 180 -24.48 8.75 -4.22
N GLY A 181 -23.59 7.93 -4.80
CA GLY A 181 -23.66 7.42 -6.16
C GLY A 181 -23.25 8.45 -7.21
N SER A 182 -22.64 9.58 -6.80
CA SER A 182 -22.14 10.63 -7.69
C SER A 182 -20.74 10.29 -8.21
N ASP A 183 -20.35 10.95 -9.30
CA ASP A 183 -19.00 10.92 -9.84
C ASP A 183 -18.14 11.96 -9.12
N GLY A 184 -17.15 11.56 -8.39
CA GLY A 184 -16.30 12.53 -7.65
C GLY A 184 -15.16 11.88 -6.90
N LEU A 185 -15.35 10.63 -6.49
CA LEU A 185 -14.32 9.84 -5.86
C LEU A 185 -13.36 9.30 -6.92
N LEU A 186 -12.06 9.55 -6.75
CA LEU A 186 -11.02 9.11 -7.67
C LEU A 186 -10.34 7.82 -7.22
N GLY A 187 -10.31 7.55 -5.91
CA GLY A 187 -9.69 6.36 -5.37
C GLY A 187 -9.75 6.24 -3.85
N PHE A 188 -9.27 5.09 -3.38
CA PHE A 188 -8.97 4.85 -1.97
C PHE A 188 -7.97 3.70 -1.82
N ALA A 189 -7.30 3.65 -0.68
CA ALA A 189 -6.30 2.64 -0.37
C ALA A 189 -6.55 1.93 0.96
N TYR A 190 -6.12 0.68 1.02
CA TYR A 190 -6.04 -0.07 2.27
C TYR A 190 -4.76 0.35 3.02
N PRO A 191 -4.85 0.78 4.28
CA PRO A 191 -3.67 1.20 5.05
C PRO A 191 -2.76 0.01 5.37
N PRO A 192 -1.50 0.23 5.78
CA PRO A 192 -0.62 -0.85 6.20
C PRO A 192 -1.23 -1.64 7.36
N SER A 193 -1.46 -2.94 7.16
CA SER A 193 -2.15 -3.80 8.11
C SER A 193 -1.28 -4.93 8.68
N GLY A 194 -0.04 -5.02 8.28
CA GLY A 194 0.85 -6.14 8.61
C GLY A 194 1.46 -6.09 10.00
N LEU A 195 0.68 -6.00 11.08
CA LEU A 195 1.24 -5.92 12.42
C LEU A 195 1.31 -7.26 13.13
N PRO A 196 2.52 -7.72 13.53
CA PRO A 196 2.69 -8.93 14.29
C PRO A 196 2.03 -8.89 15.69
N ASN A 197 1.58 -7.72 16.16
CA ASN A 197 1.05 -7.51 17.51
C ASN A 197 -0.40 -7.03 17.56
N TRP A 198 -1.15 -7.12 16.48
CA TRP A 198 -2.57 -6.85 16.51
C TRP A 198 -3.28 -8.07 17.12
N GLY A 199 -3.29 -8.11 18.45
CA GLY A 199 -3.76 -9.24 19.23
C GLY A 199 -5.18 -9.64 18.84
N GLY A 200 -5.33 -10.79 18.19
CA GLY A 200 -6.62 -11.43 17.93
C GLY A 200 -7.52 -10.77 16.89
N MET A 201 -7.12 -9.69 16.25
CA MET A 201 -7.89 -9.07 15.19
C MET A 201 -7.75 -9.87 13.91
N GLN A 202 -8.83 -10.52 13.49
CA GLN A 202 -8.95 -11.00 12.12
C GLN A 202 -9.28 -9.78 11.26
N PHE A 203 -8.25 -9.18 10.67
CA PHE A 203 -8.49 -8.40 9.47
C PHE A 203 -9.26 -9.27 8.48
N PRO A 204 -10.23 -8.69 7.78
CA PRO A 204 -10.75 -9.38 6.61
C PRO A 204 -9.52 -9.84 5.85
N THR A 205 -9.41 -11.15 5.67
CA THR A 205 -8.28 -11.87 5.14
C THR A 205 -7.56 -11.05 4.08
N GLY A 206 -6.22 -11.08 4.01
CA GLY A 206 -5.35 -10.30 3.13
C GLY A 206 -5.71 -10.21 1.65
N ASN A 207 -6.93 -10.57 1.29
CA ASN A 207 -7.56 -10.46 -0.02
C ASN A 207 -8.09 -9.05 -0.33
N LEU A 208 -8.22 -8.15 0.65
CA LEU A 208 -8.74 -6.80 0.45
C LEU A 208 -7.64 -5.73 0.39
N GLU A 209 -6.39 -6.10 0.63
CA GLU A 209 -5.26 -5.18 0.60
C GLU A 209 -4.95 -4.68 -0.81
N GLY A 210 -4.80 -3.38 -0.95
CA GLY A 210 -4.44 -2.74 -2.20
C GLY A 210 -5.08 -1.37 -2.39
N VAL A 211 -5.22 -0.97 -3.65
CA VAL A 211 -5.69 0.35 -4.06
C VAL A 211 -6.86 0.19 -5.03
N VAL A 212 -7.87 1.02 -4.90
CA VAL A 212 -8.97 1.14 -5.87
C VAL A 212 -8.90 2.50 -6.55
N LEU A 213 -9.06 2.53 -7.86
CA LEU A 213 -9.01 3.75 -8.68
C LEU A 213 -10.24 3.84 -9.58
N ASP A 214 -10.76 5.03 -9.75
CA ASP A 214 -11.69 5.31 -10.84
C ASP A 214 -10.98 5.18 -12.18
N TYR A 215 -11.63 4.55 -13.17
CA TYR A 215 -11.02 4.28 -14.47
C TYR A 215 -10.65 5.57 -15.22
N LEU A 216 -11.34 6.69 -14.97
CA LEU A 216 -11.06 8.00 -15.58
C LEU A 216 -9.77 8.64 -15.01
N ALA A 217 -9.33 8.20 -13.83
CA ALA A 217 -8.12 8.69 -13.18
C ALA A 217 -6.85 7.90 -13.54
N VAL A 218 -6.98 6.85 -14.36
CA VAL A 218 -5.87 5.92 -14.68
C VAL A 218 -5.20 6.26 -16.01
N GLY A 219 -3.87 6.34 -16.00
CA GLY A 219 -3.05 6.56 -17.19
C GLY A 219 -1.84 7.43 -16.91
N GLY A 220 -1.31 8.08 -17.94
CA GLY A 220 -0.21 9.04 -17.83
C GLY A 220 -0.69 10.46 -18.10
N THR A 221 0.13 11.44 -17.80
CA THR A 221 -0.19 12.87 -17.95
C THR A 221 -0.71 13.24 -19.35
N ALA A 222 -0.22 12.54 -20.39
CA ALA A 222 -0.63 12.76 -21.78
C ALA A 222 -1.67 11.73 -22.29
N LYS A 223 -2.03 10.75 -21.46
CA LYS A 223 -2.90 9.64 -21.85
C LYS A 223 -3.84 9.29 -20.73
N LEU A 224 -5.00 9.92 -20.72
CA LEU A 224 -6.10 9.66 -19.81
C LEU A 224 -7.35 9.26 -20.61
N PRO A 225 -8.24 8.45 -20.04
CA PRO A 225 -9.54 8.18 -20.62
C PRO A 225 -10.34 9.47 -20.82
N LYS A 226 -11.22 9.46 -21.80
CA LYS A 226 -12.13 10.59 -22.04
C LYS A 226 -13.31 10.48 -21.10
N GLY A 227 -13.53 11.49 -20.28
CA GLY A 227 -14.65 11.58 -19.34
C GLY A 227 -14.66 12.93 -18.62
N ASN A 228 -15.71 13.18 -17.85
CA ASN A 228 -15.96 14.42 -17.14
C ASN A 228 -15.39 14.38 -15.70
N LEU A 229 -14.10 14.21 -15.52
CA LEU A 229 -13.51 14.49 -14.22
C LEU A 229 -13.20 15.97 -14.08
N GLN A 230 -13.85 16.62 -13.10
CA GLN A 230 -13.78 18.05 -12.87
C GLN A 230 -12.46 18.53 -12.24
N TYR A 231 -11.52 17.63 -11.91
CA TYR A 231 -10.48 17.87 -10.92
C TYR A 231 -9.07 18.08 -11.47
N GLY A 232 -8.94 18.29 -12.78
CA GLY A 232 -7.62 18.48 -13.38
C GLY A 232 -6.71 17.26 -13.28
N VAL A 233 -7.32 16.07 -13.37
CA VAL A 233 -6.65 14.75 -13.26
C VAL A 233 -5.53 14.61 -14.30
N LYS A 234 -4.42 14.05 -13.88
CA LYS A 234 -3.21 13.76 -14.68
C LYS A 234 -2.66 12.36 -14.47
N GLY A 235 -3.45 11.45 -13.85
CA GLY A 235 -3.05 10.10 -13.47
C GLY A 235 -2.31 10.02 -12.14
N LYS A 236 -2.21 11.13 -11.39
CA LYS A 236 -1.49 11.18 -10.12
C LYS A 236 -2.31 10.66 -8.94
N THR A 237 -3.61 10.42 -9.12
CA THR A 237 -4.45 9.73 -8.13
C THR A 237 -3.79 8.42 -7.68
N ALA A 238 -3.24 7.63 -8.62
CA ALA A 238 -2.53 6.40 -8.26
C ALA A 238 -1.27 6.66 -7.41
N VAL A 239 -0.59 7.79 -7.62
CA VAL A 239 0.58 8.19 -6.79
C VAL A 239 0.14 8.49 -5.37
N HIS A 240 -0.97 9.23 -5.20
CA HIS A 240 -1.60 9.58 -3.94
C HIS A 240 -2.05 8.32 -3.17
N GLU A 241 -2.87 7.48 -3.81
CA GLU A 241 -3.43 6.29 -3.15
C GLU A 241 -2.35 5.26 -2.75
N ILE A 242 -1.32 5.11 -3.57
CA ILE A 242 -0.17 4.26 -3.19
C ILE A 242 0.61 4.90 -2.03
N GLY A 243 0.62 6.22 -1.89
CA GLY A 243 1.13 6.90 -0.70
C GLY A 243 0.40 6.43 0.57
N HIS A 244 -0.94 6.38 0.56
CA HIS A 244 -1.74 5.83 1.67
C HIS A 244 -1.49 4.34 1.89
N TYR A 245 -1.42 3.55 0.82
CA TYR A 245 -1.05 2.13 0.91
C TYR A 245 0.31 1.94 1.58
N LEU A 246 1.22 2.89 1.43
CA LEU A 246 2.54 2.91 2.05
C LEU A 246 2.59 3.72 3.37
N GLY A 247 1.44 4.01 3.98
CA GLY A 247 1.32 4.54 5.33
C GLY A 247 1.27 6.05 5.46
N LEU A 248 1.28 6.81 4.37
CA LEU A 248 1.11 8.26 4.44
C LEU A 248 -0.33 8.63 4.79
N ARG A 249 -0.49 9.71 5.55
CA ARG A 249 -1.75 10.42 5.75
C ARG A 249 -1.82 11.63 4.83
N HIS A 250 -2.98 12.26 4.75
CA HIS A 250 -3.08 13.57 4.11
C HIS A 250 -2.22 14.60 4.86
N ILE A 251 -1.63 15.51 4.11
CA ILE A 251 -0.69 16.50 4.65
C ILE A 251 -1.30 17.41 5.74
N TRP A 252 -2.63 17.62 5.71
CA TRP A 252 -3.36 18.40 6.73
C TRP A 252 -3.80 17.58 7.95
N GLY A 253 -3.49 16.30 8.01
CA GLY A 253 -3.77 15.46 9.18
C GLY A 253 -5.20 14.97 9.33
N ASP A 254 -6.14 15.38 8.48
CA ASP A 254 -7.57 15.02 8.51
C ASP A 254 -8.30 15.48 9.79
N ASP A 255 -8.02 16.69 10.26
CA ASP A 255 -8.43 17.23 11.56
C ASP A 255 -9.49 18.35 11.52
N ASP A 256 -10.26 18.42 10.43
CA ASP A 256 -11.36 19.38 10.23
C ASP A 256 -10.92 20.86 10.32
N GLY A 257 -9.70 21.19 9.93
CA GLY A 257 -9.21 22.55 9.79
C GLY A 257 -8.51 23.13 11.00
N ALA A 258 -8.06 22.30 11.94
CA ALA A 258 -7.27 22.76 13.08
C ALA A 258 -5.81 23.08 12.69
N CYS A 259 -5.15 23.93 13.47
CA CYS A 259 -3.73 24.22 13.36
C CYS A 259 -3.02 23.91 14.66
N GLN A 260 -1.68 23.75 14.59
CA GLN A 260 -0.87 23.44 15.76
C GLN A 260 -1.15 24.42 16.91
N GLY A 261 -1.38 23.86 18.10
CA GLY A 261 -1.75 24.60 19.31
C GLY A 261 -3.25 24.83 19.49
N GLN A 262 -4.09 24.43 18.52
CA GLN A 262 -5.54 24.42 18.64
C GLN A 262 -6.06 23.06 19.11
N GLN A 263 -7.24 23.06 19.75
CA GLN A 263 -7.88 21.82 20.13
C GLN A 263 -8.32 21.05 18.86
N GLY A 264 -8.00 19.75 18.81
CA GLY A 264 -8.31 18.90 17.69
C GLY A 264 -7.24 18.89 16.60
N PHE A 265 -6.15 19.65 16.77
CA PHE A 265 -5.03 19.59 15.83
C PHE A 265 -4.46 18.17 15.71
N GLU A 266 -4.45 17.67 14.50
CA GLU A 266 -3.79 16.43 14.12
C GLU A 266 -2.88 16.70 12.92
N ASP A 267 -1.59 16.47 13.09
CA ASP A 267 -0.61 16.52 12.02
C ASP A 267 -0.57 15.17 11.27
N ASP A 268 -0.01 15.15 10.06
CA ASP A 268 0.34 13.90 9.38
C ASP A 268 1.44 13.10 10.11
N GLY A 269 2.06 13.70 11.12
CA GLY A 269 3.12 13.12 11.95
C GLY A 269 4.51 13.23 11.34
N ILE A 270 4.68 13.91 10.23
CA ILE A 270 5.93 14.03 9.46
C ILE A 270 6.48 15.44 9.61
N SER A 271 7.67 15.56 10.20
CA SER A 271 8.22 16.84 10.65
C SER A 271 8.72 17.77 9.56
N ASP A 272 8.80 17.33 8.31
CA ASP A 272 9.25 18.12 7.15
C ASP A 272 8.12 18.46 6.16
N THR A 273 6.88 18.11 6.48
CA THR A 273 5.68 18.64 5.85
C THR A 273 5.28 19.96 6.53
N PRO A 274 4.86 21.00 5.80
CA PRO A 274 4.34 22.21 6.43
C PRO A 274 3.00 21.93 7.11
N HIS A 275 2.73 22.63 8.21
CA HIS A 275 1.42 22.59 8.85
C HIS A 275 0.36 23.22 7.93
N GLN A 276 -0.71 22.49 7.68
CA GLN A 276 -1.79 22.87 6.79
C GLN A 276 -3.13 22.56 7.48
N ALA A 277 -4.07 23.50 7.46
CA ALA A 277 -5.34 23.35 8.19
C ALA A 277 -6.32 22.42 7.49
N ASP A 278 -6.34 22.42 6.16
CA ASP A 278 -7.33 21.68 5.36
C ASP A 278 -6.80 21.39 3.97
N ALA A 279 -7.48 20.55 3.24
CA ALA A 279 -7.20 20.23 1.84
C ALA A 279 -7.21 21.48 0.94
N SER A 280 -6.33 21.50 -0.06
CA SER A 280 -6.27 22.63 -1.02
C SER A 280 -7.44 22.66 -2.02
N ASN A 281 -8.38 21.70 -1.96
CA ASN A 281 -9.64 21.67 -2.73
C ASN A 281 -9.45 21.99 -4.23
N PHE A 282 -8.61 21.20 -4.91
CA PHE A 282 -8.27 21.31 -6.34
C PHE A 282 -7.56 22.61 -6.74
N ASN A 283 -7.17 23.44 -5.77
CA ASN A 283 -6.53 24.71 -6.00
C ASN A 283 -4.99 24.55 -6.04
N CYS A 284 -4.35 25.34 -6.91
CA CYS A 284 -2.88 25.43 -6.99
C CYS A 284 -2.38 26.78 -6.46
N ASN A 285 -3.07 27.40 -5.52
CA ASN A 285 -2.67 28.70 -4.98
C ASN A 285 -1.43 28.58 -4.09
N LYS A 286 -0.30 28.86 -4.67
CA LYS A 286 1.03 28.81 -3.99
C LYS A 286 1.21 29.86 -2.89
N ASN A 287 0.24 30.73 -2.66
CA ASN A 287 0.30 31.77 -1.63
C ASN A 287 -0.51 31.43 -0.38
N THR A 288 -1.30 30.38 -0.40
CA THR A 288 -2.04 29.91 0.77
C THR A 288 -1.09 29.54 1.88
N ASN A 289 -1.42 29.97 3.09
CA ASN A 289 -0.76 29.60 4.34
C ASN A 289 -1.88 29.51 5.39
N SER A 290 -2.51 28.34 5.47
CA SER A 290 -3.70 28.14 6.29
C SER A 290 -3.37 28.03 7.77
N CYS A 291 -2.13 27.62 8.12
CA CYS A 291 -1.63 27.51 9.50
C CYS A 291 -0.38 28.38 9.71
N ASN A 292 -0.54 29.71 9.66
CA ASN A 292 0.58 30.63 9.85
C ASN A 292 1.09 30.60 11.29
N GLN A 293 2.31 30.12 11.49
CA GLN A 293 2.98 29.97 12.79
C GLN A 293 4.05 31.03 13.05
N GLY A 294 4.16 32.03 12.21
CA GLY A 294 5.08 33.17 12.36
C GLY A 294 6.40 32.98 11.60
N ALA A 295 7.48 33.49 12.16
CA ALA A 295 8.76 33.51 11.46
C ALA A 295 9.34 32.10 11.23
N GLY A 296 9.62 31.78 9.97
CA GLY A 296 10.17 30.48 9.57
C GLY A 296 9.10 29.47 9.15
N ASP A 297 7.83 29.85 9.25
CA ASP A 297 6.73 29.03 8.80
C ASP A 297 6.72 28.89 7.28
N LEU A 298 6.27 27.71 6.80
CA LEU A 298 6.14 27.41 5.38
C LEU A 298 4.68 27.49 4.95
N LYS A 299 4.46 27.94 3.74
CA LYS A 299 3.11 27.95 3.14
C LYS A 299 2.65 26.50 2.85
N ASP A 300 1.32 26.34 2.70
CA ASP A 300 0.71 25.07 2.31
C ASP A 300 1.40 24.50 1.06
N MET A 301 1.76 23.22 1.10
CA MET A 301 2.52 22.58 0.03
C MET A 301 1.60 21.97 -1.00
N VAL A 302 0.95 22.83 -1.84
CA VAL A 302 0.09 22.39 -2.94
C VAL A 302 0.80 21.49 -3.98
N GLU A 303 2.11 21.40 -3.93
CA GLU A 303 2.93 20.50 -4.74
C GLU A 303 3.05 19.10 -4.16
N ASN A 304 2.56 18.85 -2.93
CA ASN A 304 2.63 17.55 -2.30
C ASN A 304 1.61 16.59 -2.90
N TYR A 305 2.03 15.34 -3.18
CA TYR A 305 1.11 14.31 -3.69
C TYR A 305 0.02 13.93 -2.68
N MET A 306 0.23 14.15 -1.37
CA MET A 306 -0.75 13.84 -0.33
C MET A 306 -1.70 14.99 -0.02
N ASP A 307 -1.72 16.05 -0.84
CA ASP A 307 -2.73 17.11 -0.79
C ASP A 307 -3.85 16.86 -1.82
N TYR A 308 -5.01 17.47 -1.62
CA TYR A 308 -6.12 17.53 -2.58
C TYR A 308 -6.01 18.75 -3.51
N SER A 309 -4.83 19.23 -3.77
CA SER A 309 -4.58 20.19 -4.84
C SER A 309 -4.83 19.56 -6.21
N SER A 310 -4.99 20.39 -7.24
CA SER A 310 -5.06 19.87 -8.61
C SER A 310 -3.81 19.07 -8.97
N GLU A 311 -3.97 17.93 -9.61
CA GLU A 311 -2.84 17.10 -10.06
C GLU A 311 -1.90 17.85 -11.05
N THR A 312 -2.33 19.02 -11.54
CA THR A 312 -1.48 19.88 -12.37
C THR A 312 -0.34 20.54 -11.61
N CYS A 313 -0.46 20.69 -10.29
CA CYS A 313 0.57 21.29 -9.43
C CYS A 313 1.29 20.28 -8.53
N GLN A 314 0.70 19.13 -8.23
CA GLN A 314 1.36 18.07 -7.46
C GLN A 314 2.59 17.53 -8.19
N ASN A 315 3.72 17.41 -7.52
CA ASN A 315 4.96 16.92 -8.14
C ASN A 315 6.00 16.33 -7.18
N SER A 316 5.74 16.29 -5.87
CA SER A 316 6.77 15.89 -4.91
C SER A 316 6.20 15.21 -3.65
N PHE A 317 7.02 14.36 -3.05
CA PHE A 317 6.94 13.94 -1.64
C PHE A 317 8.06 14.62 -0.86
N THR A 318 7.88 14.80 0.46
CA THR A 318 8.97 15.20 1.35
C THR A 318 9.89 14.02 1.67
N LYS A 319 11.08 14.29 2.20
CA LYS A 319 12.04 13.26 2.62
C LYS A 319 11.49 12.40 3.77
N GLY A 320 10.73 13.03 4.68
CA GLY A 320 10.05 12.32 5.78
C GLY A 320 8.98 11.37 5.26
N GLN A 321 8.16 11.82 4.30
CA GLN A 321 7.18 10.95 3.62
C GLN A 321 7.88 9.78 2.91
N VAL A 322 8.97 10.06 2.20
CA VAL A 322 9.78 9.00 1.54
C VAL A 322 10.31 8.00 2.57
N ALA A 323 10.88 8.47 3.68
CA ALA A 323 11.41 7.60 4.74
C ALA A 323 10.33 6.71 5.34
N LEU A 324 9.10 7.22 5.52
CA LEU A 324 7.98 6.44 6.01
C LEU A 324 7.57 5.34 5.01
N MET A 325 7.40 5.68 3.74
CA MET A 325 7.05 4.71 2.70
C MET A 325 8.10 3.58 2.57
N GLU A 326 9.40 3.94 2.60
CA GLU A 326 10.50 2.96 2.58
C GLU A 326 10.49 2.08 3.83
N SER A 327 10.18 2.64 5.01
CA SER A 327 10.07 1.87 6.26
C SER A 327 8.91 0.89 6.20
N VAL A 328 7.74 1.28 5.70
CA VAL A 328 6.59 0.38 5.52
C VAL A 328 6.95 -0.79 4.61
N LEU A 329 7.63 -0.53 3.49
CA LEU A 329 8.09 -1.60 2.59
C LEU A 329 9.18 -2.49 3.22
N ASN A 330 9.92 -2.00 4.20
CA ASN A 330 10.95 -2.77 4.89
C ASN A 330 10.45 -3.53 6.13
N ASN A 331 9.24 -3.23 6.59
CA ASN A 331 8.68 -3.81 7.81
C ASN A 331 7.27 -4.40 7.59
N GLN A 332 6.25 -3.55 7.43
CA GLN A 332 4.85 -3.99 7.37
C GLN A 332 4.49 -4.69 6.05
N ARG A 333 5.14 -4.28 4.95
CA ARG A 333 4.92 -4.82 3.59
C ARG A 333 6.17 -5.44 3.00
N LEU A 334 6.96 -6.07 3.86
CA LEU A 334 8.29 -6.60 3.52
C LEU A 334 8.29 -7.54 2.31
N LEU A 335 7.24 -8.32 2.12
CA LEU A 335 7.12 -9.28 1.03
C LEU A 335 6.58 -8.65 -0.26
N VAL A 336 6.01 -7.43 -0.20
CA VAL A 336 5.48 -6.72 -1.38
C VAL A 336 6.63 -6.07 -2.14
N ARG A 337 7.61 -6.89 -2.54
CA ARG A 337 8.77 -6.43 -3.33
C ARG A 337 9.38 -7.58 -4.12
N ILE A 338 10.02 -7.24 -5.23
CA ILE A 338 10.94 -8.17 -5.89
C ILE A 338 12.27 -8.05 -5.14
N PRO A 339 12.81 -9.14 -4.63
CA PRO A 339 14.17 -9.12 -4.10
C PRO A 339 15.12 -8.69 -5.22
N THR A 340 15.65 -7.46 -5.15
CA THR A 340 16.57 -6.90 -6.17
C THR A 340 17.99 -7.45 -6.05
N LYS A 341 18.26 -8.09 -4.96
CA LYS A 341 19.33 -9.02 -4.67
C LYS A 341 18.72 -10.14 -3.84
N ILE A 342 19.13 -11.36 -4.10
CA ILE A 342 19.38 -12.27 -2.99
C ILE A 342 20.41 -11.49 -2.15
N GLU A 343 19.95 -10.68 -1.19
CA GLU A 343 20.87 -10.33 -0.12
C GLU A 343 21.30 -11.68 0.40
N ASP A 344 22.59 -11.95 0.29
CA ASP A 344 23.21 -12.91 1.17
C ASP A 344 22.90 -12.40 2.59
N TYR A 345 21.69 -12.65 3.05
CA TYR A 345 21.47 -12.82 4.46
C TYR A 345 22.46 -13.93 4.76
N ASP A 346 23.45 -13.61 5.57
CA ASP A 346 24.42 -14.62 5.95
C ASP A 346 23.68 -15.71 6.74
N LEU A 347 22.92 -16.51 5.99
CA LEU A 347 22.21 -17.68 6.52
C LEU A 347 23.18 -18.77 6.92
N THR A 348 24.48 -18.57 6.69
CA THR A 348 25.52 -19.52 7.12
C THR A 348 25.52 -19.76 8.63
N ALA A 349 25.11 -18.74 9.41
CA ALA A 349 24.90 -18.87 10.84
C ALA A 349 23.59 -19.55 11.23
N ASN A 350 22.63 -19.64 10.30
CA ASN A 350 21.26 -20.12 10.56
C ASN A 350 20.93 -21.43 9.84
N VAL A 351 21.66 -21.77 8.78
CA VAL A 351 21.46 -23.01 8.01
C VAL A 351 22.68 -23.91 8.16
N SER A 352 22.45 -25.13 8.54
CA SER A 352 23.48 -26.15 8.65
C SER A 352 23.20 -27.30 7.70
N ILE A 353 24.20 -27.66 6.87
CA ILE A 353 24.13 -28.74 5.89
C ILE A 353 25.38 -29.62 6.05
N TYR A 354 25.20 -30.83 6.57
CA TYR A 354 26.29 -31.76 6.86
C TYR A 354 25.84 -33.23 6.80
N PRO A 355 26.78 -34.19 6.66
CA PRO A 355 28.18 -33.99 6.32
C PRO A 355 28.36 -33.54 4.86
N ASN A 356 29.46 -32.86 4.60
CA ASN A 356 29.84 -32.47 3.23
C ASN A 356 31.37 -32.56 3.11
N PRO A 357 31.93 -33.57 2.40
CA PRO A 357 31.27 -34.59 1.57
C PRO A 357 30.37 -35.56 2.29
N SER A 358 29.45 -36.20 1.56
CA SER A 358 28.54 -37.22 2.06
C SER A 358 28.48 -38.42 1.12
N ASP A 359 28.31 -39.62 1.71
CA ASP A 359 28.16 -40.88 0.99
C ASP A 359 26.73 -41.47 1.07
N GLN A 360 25.94 -41.10 2.07
CA GLN A 360 24.61 -41.64 2.30
C GLN A 360 23.51 -40.59 2.53
N MET A 361 23.69 -39.75 3.54
CA MET A 361 22.68 -38.81 3.99
C MET A 361 23.28 -37.42 4.19
N VAL A 362 22.53 -36.41 3.77
CA VAL A 362 22.85 -35.00 4.06
C VAL A 362 21.76 -34.45 4.97
N HIS A 363 22.17 -34.08 6.20
CA HIS A 363 21.29 -33.39 7.15
C HIS A 363 21.21 -31.90 6.83
N VAL A 364 20.00 -31.37 6.82
CA VAL A 364 19.71 -29.94 6.61
C VAL A 364 18.91 -29.44 7.79
N SER A 365 19.37 -28.39 8.45
CA SER A 365 18.63 -27.78 9.56
C SER A 365 18.66 -26.26 9.49
N ILE A 366 17.56 -25.61 9.92
CA ILE A 366 17.42 -24.18 10.10
C ILE A 366 17.37 -23.87 11.59
N MET A 367 18.29 -23.05 12.09
CA MET A 367 18.46 -22.73 13.50
C MET A 367 18.44 -21.25 13.71
N ASN A 368 17.89 -20.77 14.86
CA ASN A 368 17.89 -19.35 15.23
C ASN A 368 17.30 -18.40 14.19
N LEU A 369 16.37 -18.91 13.35
CA LEU A 369 15.61 -18.14 12.37
C LEU A 369 14.13 -18.43 12.57
N GLU A 370 13.33 -17.39 12.74
CA GLU A 370 11.87 -17.51 12.72
C GLU A 370 11.41 -17.62 11.27
N PHE A 371 10.67 -18.67 10.93
CA PHE A 371 10.10 -18.89 9.60
C PHE A 371 8.77 -19.65 9.71
N THR A 372 7.95 -19.55 8.69
CA THR A 372 6.67 -20.25 8.59
C THR A 372 6.81 -21.52 7.77
N THR A 373 7.43 -21.42 6.61
CA THR A 373 7.66 -22.51 5.66
C THR A 373 9.05 -22.44 5.06
N ALA A 374 9.66 -23.59 4.78
CA ALA A 374 10.87 -23.65 3.98
C ALA A 374 10.81 -24.84 3.03
N GLU A 375 11.33 -24.65 1.83
CA GLU A 375 11.47 -25.67 0.82
C GLU A 375 12.95 -26.01 0.64
N VAL A 376 13.32 -27.28 0.81
CA VAL A 376 14.67 -27.81 0.64
C VAL A 376 14.71 -28.60 -0.65
N MET A 377 15.63 -28.25 -1.54
CA MET A 377 15.81 -28.93 -2.83
C MET A 377 17.27 -29.35 -3.02
N LEU A 378 17.48 -30.58 -3.43
CA LEU A 378 18.78 -31.05 -3.94
C LEU A 378 18.74 -31.02 -5.48
N ILE A 379 19.70 -30.32 -6.10
CA ILE A 379 19.71 -30.02 -7.54
C ILE A 379 21.04 -30.52 -8.13
N ASN A 380 20.97 -31.14 -9.29
CA ASN A 380 22.17 -31.55 -10.03
C ASN A 380 22.79 -30.37 -10.82
N ASN A 381 23.94 -30.62 -11.46
CA ASN A 381 24.70 -29.62 -12.21
C ASN A 381 24.01 -29.09 -13.48
N VAL A 382 22.91 -29.74 -13.93
CA VAL A 382 22.10 -29.28 -15.06
C VAL A 382 20.79 -28.60 -14.61
N GLY A 383 20.63 -28.36 -13.31
CA GLY A 383 19.47 -27.64 -12.74
C GLY A 383 18.25 -28.52 -12.46
N GLN A 384 18.34 -29.84 -12.58
CA GLN A 384 17.24 -30.76 -12.30
C GLN A 384 17.12 -30.96 -10.79
N VAL A 385 15.91 -30.81 -10.25
CA VAL A 385 15.60 -31.12 -8.84
C VAL A 385 15.49 -32.63 -8.67
N LEU A 386 16.35 -33.17 -7.82
CA LEU A 386 16.41 -34.62 -7.50
C LEU A 386 15.59 -34.96 -6.25
N HIS A 387 15.66 -34.12 -5.26
CA HIS A 387 14.88 -34.24 -4.02
C HIS A 387 14.27 -32.92 -3.63
N LYS A 388 13.07 -32.99 -3.05
CA LYS A 388 12.34 -31.84 -2.54
C LYS A 388 11.69 -32.20 -1.19
N ARG A 389 11.81 -31.32 -0.18
CA ARG A 389 11.20 -31.44 1.15
C ARG A 389 10.67 -30.09 1.60
N ASN A 390 9.56 -30.11 2.32
CA ASN A 390 9.02 -28.93 2.96
C ASN A 390 9.26 -29.00 4.46
N LEU A 391 9.72 -27.90 5.03
CA LEU A 391 9.91 -27.70 6.46
C LEU A 391 8.90 -26.67 6.96
N SER A 392 8.66 -26.66 8.26
CA SER A 392 7.85 -25.70 8.98
C SER A 392 8.53 -25.33 10.30
N LYS A 393 8.03 -24.33 10.99
CA LYS A 393 8.54 -23.92 12.32
C LYS A 393 8.66 -25.11 13.30
N ASN A 394 7.75 -26.08 13.21
CA ASN A 394 7.73 -27.26 14.09
C ASN A 394 8.63 -28.41 13.59
N THR A 395 9.13 -28.32 12.36
CA THR A 395 9.98 -29.33 11.71
C THR A 395 11.06 -28.59 10.95
N ALA A 396 12.03 -28.05 11.69
CA ALA A 396 13.09 -27.19 11.17
C ALA A 396 14.29 -27.93 10.59
N SER A 397 14.22 -29.27 10.45
CA SER A 397 15.28 -30.10 9.88
C SER A 397 14.74 -31.24 9.04
N THR A 398 15.57 -31.74 8.12
CA THR A 398 15.29 -32.94 7.29
C THR A 398 16.56 -33.61 6.85
N ASP A 399 16.45 -34.88 6.50
CA ASP A 399 17.52 -35.67 5.91
C ASP A 399 17.24 -35.91 4.43
N ILE A 400 18.27 -35.74 3.60
CA ILE A 400 18.21 -35.97 2.14
C ILE A 400 19.11 -37.19 1.85
N ASN A 401 18.51 -38.27 1.35
CA ASN A 401 19.25 -39.46 0.95
C ASN A 401 20.01 -39.19 -0.37
N VAL A 402 21.31 -39.41 -0.37
CA VAL A 402 22.21 -39.26 -1.54
C VAL A 402 22.89 -40.59 -1.91
N GLN A 403 22.50 -41.68 -1.27
CA GLN A 403 23.13 -43.00 -1.44
C GLN A 403 23.07 -43.50 -2.90
N ASP A 404 22.00 -43.22 -3.62
CA ASP A 404 21.81 -43.67 -4.99
C ASP A 404 22.36 -42.69 -6.04
N LEU A 405 22.89 -41.54 -5.60
CA LEU A 405 23.42 -40.54 -6.50
C LEU A 405 24.87 -40.85 -6.89
N PRO A 406 25.27 -40.58 -8.13
CA PRO A 406 26.66 -40.67 -8.56
C PRO A 406 27.59 -39.73 -7.77
N ASN A 407 28.89 -40.13 -7.64
CA ASN A 407 29.89 -39.18 -7.14
C ASN A 407 29.89 -37.90 -7.97
N GLY A 408 29.86 -36.76 -7.30
CA GLY A 408 29.80 -35.48 -8.00
C GLY A 408 29.42 -34.31 -7.12
N ILE A 409 29.23 -33.16 -7.81
CA ILE A 409 28.82 -31.91 -7.19
C ILE A 409 27.32 -31.71 -7.42
N TYR A 410 26.63 -31.41 -6.34
CA TYR A 410 25.23 -31.09 -6.27
C TYR A 410 25.05 -29.73 -5.55
N PHE A 411 23.86 -29.16 -5.62
CA PHE A 411 23.52 -27.91 -4.95
C PHE A 411 22.32 -28.13 -4.07
N MET A 412 22.45 -27.85 -2.79
CA MET A 412 21.35 -27.75 -1.84
C MET A 412 20.81 -26.32 -1.89
N LYS A 413 19.56 -26.19 -2.30
CA LYS A 413 18.85 -24.91 -2.34
C LYS A 413 17.74 -24.94 -1.30
N LEU A 414 17.73 -23.95 -0.42
CA LEU A 414 16.65 -23.69 0.52
C LEU A 414 15.92 -22.41 0.09
N VAL A 415 14.60 -22.47 0.07
CA VAL A 415 13.74 -21.29 -0.09
C VAL A 415 12.92 -21.18 1.18
N ILE A 416 13.14 -20.14 1.97
CA ILE A 416 12.52 -19.93 3.28
C ILE A 416 11.51 -18.80 3.14
N ASP A 417 10.25 -19.06 3.50
CA ASP A 417 9.08 -18.14 3.40
C ASP A 417 8.90 -17.52 2.01
N ASN A 418 9.35 -18.20 0.95
CA ASN A 418 9.45 -17.68 -0.44
C ASN A 418 10.28 -16.39 -0.57
N GLU A 419 11.06 -16.04 0.43
CA GLU A 419 11.79 -14.78 0.53
C GLU A 419 13.31 -14.99 0.53
N TYR A 420 13.79 -15.88 1.38
CA TYR A 420 15.23 -16.13 1.53
C TYR A 420 15.64 -17.32 0.71
N VAL A 421 16.71 -17.19 -0.05
CA VAL A 421 17.28 -18.30 -0.80
C VAL A 421 18.70 -18.55 -0.30
N TYR A 422 18.93 -19.74 0.23
CA TYR A 422 20.26 -20.21 0.61
C TYR A 422 20.70 -21.31 -0.35
N ASN A 423 21.93 -21.22 -0.84
CA ASN A 423 22.52 -22.24 -1.72
C ASN A 423 23.85 -22.70 -1.16
N GLN A 424 24.02 -24.01 -1.04
CA GLN A 424 25.28 -24.62 -0.64
C GLN A 424 25.67 -25.73 -1.61
N LYS A 425 26.94 -25.75 -1.98
CA LYS A 425 27.52 -26.85 -2.73
C LYS A 425 27.62 -28.08 -1.80
N VAL A 426 27.12 -29.21 -2.29
CA VAL A 426 27.19 -30.51 -1.64
C VAL A 426 28.01 -31.47 -2.50
N MET A 427 28.97 -32.12 -1.91
CA MET A 427 29.78 -33.15 -2.59
C MET A 427 29.30 -34.53 -2.18
N VAL A 428 28.90 -35.35 -3.15
CA VAL A 428 28.66 -36.79 -2.95
C VAL A 428 29.93 -37.54 -3.30
N GLN A 429 30.45 -38.28 -2.35
CA GLN A 429 31.69 -39.05 -2.50
C GLN A 429 31.56 -40.38 -1.74
N LYS A 430 31.57 -41.48 -2.48
CA LYS A 430 31.49 -42.85 -1.96
C LYS A 430 32.88 -43.46 -1.94
#